data_4625efe6301df2f879325425ade2ee14
#
_entry.id   4625efe6301df2f879325425ade2ee14
#
_cell.length_a   1.000
_cell.length_b   1.000
_cell.length_c   1.000
_cell.angle_alpha   90.00
_cell.angle_beta   90.00
_cell.angle_gamma   90.00
#
_symmetry.space_group_name_H-M   'P 1'
#
loop_
_entity.id
_entity.type
_entity.pdbx_description
1 polymer ?
#
loop_
_entity_poly.entity_id
_entity_poly.type
_entity_poly.pdbx_seq_one_letter_code
_entity_poly.pdbx_strand_id
1 'polypeptide(L)'
;FFRMTTMKIPMIACVFLSILSTQAWATEKQILWGDTHLHTNLSFDAFTNQNFSVGPDRAYRFARGLPVEHPGHKARVQIGTPLDFLVISDHAEFLGSVRELYEFGLPTDGMSIWQKLQVWYGQYLIRDAISKGEGRNFFVSQLPDPYDTPQEAIEAFDAATSVFPQIPSVEFKAWHDTADAAAANNIPGTFSAILGWEYSLIPGGANLHRVVMTDLDSEAVKAFQPFGFDDSRYPEDLWQWLEKTSEATGGNFIATVSY
;
A
#
# COMPACT_ATOMS: atom_id res chain seq x y z
N PHE A 1 23.72 95.08 -25.29
CA PHE A 1 23.50 94.35 -24.06
C PHE A 1 22.17 93.67 -24.08
N PHE A 2 22.15 92.37 -24.47
CA PHE A 2 20.93 91.54 -24.39
C PHE A 2 21.07 90.60 -23.16
N ARG A 3 20.12 90.76 -22.26
CA ARG A 3 20.03 89.93 -21.05
C ARG A 3 19.19 88.69 -21.38
N MET A 4 19.81 87.51 -21.48
CA MET A 4 19.10 86.25 -21.62
C MET A 4 18.51 85.82 -20.30
N THR A 5 17.20 85.78 -20.21
CA THR A 5 16.45 85.20 -19.07
C THR A 5 16.33 83.74 -19.28
N THR A 6 16.97 82.95 -18.42
CA THR A 6 16.87 81.51 -18.38
C THR A 6 15.52 81.10 -17.78
N MET A 7 14.68 80.47 -18.60
CA MET A 7 13.41 79.88 -18.21
C MET A 7 13.70 78.52 -17.53
N LYS A 8 13.40 78.44 -16.23
CA LYS A 8 13.44 77.18 -15.51
C LYS A 8 12.20 76.39 -15.82
N ILE A 9 12.37 75.23 -16.49
CA ILE A 9 11.31 74.25 -16.70
C ILE A 9 11.23 73.40 -15.42
N PRO A 10 10.07 73.28 -14.74
CA PRO A 10 9.93 72.33 -13.62
C PRO A 10 9.88 70.91 -14.17
N MET A 11 10.80 70.09 -13.69
CA MET A 11 10.87 68.66 -13.99
C MET A 11 9.75 67.99 -13.21
N ILE A 12 8.62 67.73 -13.87
CA ILE A 12 7.56 66.89 -13.31
C ILE A 12 8.07 65.44 -13.32
N ALA A 13 8.48 64.97 -12.16
CA ALA A 13 8.81 63.55 -11.99
C ALA A 13 7.49 62.74 -12.00
N CYS A 14 7.21 62.07 -13.12
CA CYS A 14 6.19 61.07 -13.24
C CYS A 14 6.66 59.82 -12.46
N VAL A 15 6.23 59.72 -11.20
CA VAL A 15 6.34 58.49 -10.43
C VAL A 15 5.32 57.50 -11.01
N PHE A 16 5.76 56.65 -11.94
CA PHE A 16 5.01 55.48 -12.32
C PHE A 16 5.00 54.52 -11.11
N LEU A 17 3.93 54.55 -10.32
CA LEU A 17 3.64 53.55 -9.33
C LEU A 17 3.20 52.30 -10.07
N SER A 18 4.14 51.41 -10.39
CA SER A 18 3.85 50.08 -10.90
C SER A 18 3.18 49.31 -9.79
N ILE A 19 1.83 49.29 -9.78
CA ILE A 19 1.05 48.37 -8.98
C ILE A 19 1.30 46.99 -9.57
N LEU A 20 2.28 46.28 -9.04
CA LEU A 20 2.40 44.85 -9.24
C LEU A 20 1.18 44.20 -8.53
N SER A 21 0.08 44.11 -9.27
CA SER A 21 -1.00 43.22 -8.87
C SER A 21 -0.44 41.79 -8.91
N THR A 22 0.00 41.30 -7.77
CA THR A 22 0.15 39.87 -7.55
C THR A 22 -1.28 39.30 -7.67
N GLN A 23 -1.66 38.89 -8.86
CA GLN A 23 -2.78 37.99 -9.00
C GLN A 23 -2.39 36.74 -8.23
N ALA A 24 -2.88 36.62 -7.00
CA ALA A 24 -2.95 35.36 -6.33
C ALA A 24 -3.88 34.50 -7.23
N TRP A 25 -3.28 33.67 -8.05
CA TRP A 25 -3.99 32.62 -8.72
C TRP A 25 -4.50 31.72 -7.61
N ALA A 26 -5.75 31.87 -7.23
CA ALA A 26 -6.43 30.84 -6.48
C ALA A 26 -6.35 29.61 -7.39
N THR A 27 -5.49 28.67 -7.03
CA THR A 27 -5.46 27.39 -7.73
C THR A 27 -6.84 26.80 -7.58
N GLU A 28 -7.56 26.74 -8.70
CA GLU A 28 -8.88 26.13 -8.73
C GLU A 28 -8.74 24.71 -8.15
N LYS A 29 -9.52 24.41 -7.11
CA LYS A 29 -9.46 23.08 -6.49
C LYS A 29 -9.94 22.07 -7.53
N GLN A 30 -9.08 21.16 -7.91
CA GLN A 30 -9.42 20.04 -8.77
C GLN A 30 -9.91 18.88 -7.92
N ILE A 31 -11.01 18.24 -8.35
CA ILE A 31 -11.45 16.97 -7.76
C ILE A 31 -10.64 15.87 -8.41
N LEU A 32 -10.01 15.03 -7.60
CA LEU A 32 -9.27 13.84 -8.04
C LEU A 32 -10.07 12.59 -7.66
N TRP A 33 -10.11 11.63 -8.56
CA TRP A 33 -10.80 10.35 -8.40
C TRP A 33 -9.76 9.23 -8.37
N GLY A 34 -9.80 8.42 -7.32
CA GLY A 34 -8.87 7.31 -7.16
C GLY A 34 -9.37 6.28 -6.16
N ASP A 35 -8.54 5.29 -5.92
CA ASP A 35 -8.79 4.25 -4.95
C ASP A 35 -7.63 4.19 -3.95
N THR A 36 -7.97 4.06 -2.67
CA THR A 36 -7.00 3.94 -1.58
C THR A 36 -6.93 2.54 -1.00
N HIS A 37 -7.73 1.59 -1.51
CA HIS A 37 -7.83 0.25 -0.95
C HIS A 37 -7.88 -0.81 -2.04
N LEU A 38 -6.73 -1.21 -2.56
CA LEU A 38 -6.62 -2.24 -3.58
C LEU A 38 -5.56 -3.27 -3.19
N HIS A 39 -5.94 -4.57 -3.28
CA HIS A 39 -5.06 -5.70 -3.03
C HIS A 39 -4.61 -6.37 -4.33
N THR A 40 -3.32 -6.72 -4.39
CA THR A 40 -2.70 -7.40 -5.52
C THR A 40 -2.47 -8.89 -5.21
N ASN A 41 -1.79 -9.60 -6.10
CA ASN A 41 -1.43 -11.00 -5.86
C ASN A 41 -0.32 -11.18 -4.80
N LEU A 42 0.16 -10.11 -4.21
CA LEU A 42 1.08 -10.15 -3.07
C LEU A 42 0.32 -10.19 -1.73
N SER A 43 -0.94 -9.75 -1.71
CA SER A 43 -1.81 -9.87 -0.55
C SER A 43 -2.36 -11.29 -0.43
N PHE A 44 -2.30 -11.86 0.77
CA PHE A 44 -2.72 -13.24 1.00
C PHE A 44 -4.19 -13.48 0.65
N ASP A 45 -5.06 -12.52 0.94
CA ASP A 45 -6.51 -12.60 0.70
C ASP A 45 -6.84 -12.58 -0.80
N ALA A 46 -6.26 -11.65 -1.56
CA ALA A 46 -6.45 -11.58 -3.01
C ALA A 46 -5.89 -12.83 -3.70
N PHE A 47 -4.73 -13.32 -3.25
CA PHE A 47 -4.13 -14.53 -3.80
C PHE A 47 -4.98 -15.77 -3.51
N THR A 48 -5.46 -15.94 -2.27
CA THR A 48 -6.34 -17.06 -1.91
C THR A 48 -7.70 -17.01 -2.61
N ASN A 49 -8.13 -15.82 -3.04
CA ASN A 49 -9.28 -15.59 -3.92
C ASN A 49 -8.95 -15.68 -5.42
N GLN A 50 -7.85 -16.37 -5.77
CA GLN A 50 -7.43 -16.70 -7.13
C GLN A 50 -6.89 -15.52 -7.97
N ASN A 51 -6.46 -14.44 -7.35
CA ASN A 51 -5.67 -13.44 -8.06
C ASN A 51 -4.22 -13.93 -8.22
N PHE A 52 -3.97 -14.81 -9.17
CA PHE A 52 -2.62 -15.36 -9.40
C PHE A 52 -1.73 -14.46 -10.27
N SER A 53 -2.26 -13.48 -10.96
CA SER A 53 -1.53 -12.80 -12.03
C SER A 53 -1.50 -11.28 -11.96
N VAL A 54 -2.36 -10.64 -11.19
CA VAL A 54 -2.40 -9.17 -11.11
C VAL A 54 -1.60 -8.71 -9.90
N GLY A 55 -0.31 -8.48 -10.14
CA GLY A 55 0.59 -7.85 -9.18
C GLY A 55 0.59 -6.32 -9.29
N PRO A 56 1.46 -5.65 -8.51
CA PRO A 56 1.48 -4.18 -8.39
C PRO A 56 1.54 -3.42 -9.71
N ASP A 57 2.43 -3.79 -10.62
CA ASP A 57 2.55 -3.11 -11.91
C ASP A 57 1.25 -3.20 -12.73
N ARG A 58 0.64 -4.38 -12.79
CA ARG A 58 -0.62 -4.57 -13.52
C ARG A 58 -1.78 -3.81 -12.87
N ALA A 59 -1.82 -3.72 -11.55
CA ALA A 59 -2.82 -2.95 -10.83
C ALA A 59 -2.73 -1.45 -11.16
N TYR A 60 -1.54 -0.86 -11.10
CA TYR A 60 -1.34 0.53 -11.52
C TYR A 60 -1.68 0.76 -13.00
N ARG A 61 -1.28 -0.15 -13.88
CA ARG A 61 -1.63 -0.08 -15.31
C ARG A 61 -3.14 -0.08 -15.53
N PHE A 62 -3.88 -0.94 -14.83
CA PHE A 62 -5.33 -0.97 -14.90
C PHE A 62 -5.96 0.34 -14.42
N ALA A 63 -5.51 0.87 -13.28
CA ALA A 63 -5.98 2.17 -12.76
C ALA A 63 -5.73 3.32 -13.74
N ARG A 64 -4.62 3.29 -14.47
CA ARG A 64 -4.28 4.24 -15.54
C ARG A 64 -5.10 4.05 -16.83
N GLY A 65 -6.07 3.15 -16.84
CA GLY A 65 -6.88 2.86 -18.02
C GLY A 65 -6.16 2.02 -19.08
N LEU A 66 -5.05 1.34 -18.74
CA LEU A 66 -4.40 0.42 -19.65
C LEU A 66 -5.02 -0.97 -19.53
N PRO A 67 -5.14 -1.73 -20.62
CA PRO A 67 -5.73 -3.05 -20.57
C PRO A 67 -4.80 -4.05 -19.86
N VAL A 68 -5.41 -4.91 -19.03
CA VAL A 68 -4.75 -6.01 -18.33
C VAL A 68 -5.53 -7.32 -18.53
N GLU A 69 -4.87 -8.43 -18.29
CA GLU A 69 -5.53 -9.74 -18.29
C GLU A 69 -6.22 -9.95 -16.93
N HIS A 70 -7.51 -10.25 -16.95
CA HIS A 70 -8.27 -10.60 -15.75
C HIS A 70 -7.78 -11.93 -15.18
N PRO A 71 -7.45 -12.02 -13.88
CA PRO A 71 -6.81 -13.22 -13.32
C PRO A 71 -7.64 -14.49 -13.45
N GLY A 72 -8.95 -14.41 -13.26
CA GLY A 72 -9.86 -15.55 -13.32
C GLY A 72 -10.32 -15.90 -14.73
N HIS A 73 -10.79 -14.93 -15.50
CA HIS A 73 -11.44 -15.17 -16.80
C HIS A 73 -10.47 -15.16 -17.97
N LYS A 74 -9.20 -14.81 -17.77
CA LYS A 74 -8.19 -14.66 -18.83
C LYS A 74 -8.60 -13.71 -19.95
N ALA A 75 -9.68 -12.95 -19.75
CA ALA A 75 -10.14 -11.93 -20.68
C ALA A 75 -9.33 -10.64 -20.49
N ARG A 76 -9.14 -9.89 -21.56
CA ARG A 76 -8.57 -8.55 -21.50
C ARG A 76 -9.63 -7.58 -20.96
N VAL A 77 -9.33 -6.90 -19.86
CA VAL A 77 -10.20 -5.93 -19.20
C VAL A 77 -9.52 -4.55 -19.14
N GLN A 78 -10.33 -3.52 -19.13
CA GLN A 78 -9.88 -2.14 -19.10
C GLN A 78 -10.98 -1.29 -18.47
N ILE A 79 -10.62 -0.36 -17.58
CA ILE A 79 -11.60 0.62 -17.07
C ILE A 79 -11.86 1.69 -18.13
N GLY A 80 -13.11 2.18 -18.17
CA GLY A 80 -13.53 3.18 -19.18
C GLY A 80 -12.96 4.57 -18.92
N THR A 81 -12.77 4.93 -17.66
CA THR A 81 -12.18 6.22 -17.24
C THR A 81 -10.99 5.93 -16.34
N PRO A 82 -9.79 6.36 -16.68
CA PRO A 82 -8.62 6.25 -15.81
C PRO A 82 -8.85 6.94 -14.46
N LEU A 83 -8.23 6.41 -13.42
CA LEU A 83 -8.15 7.07 -12.12
C LEU A 83 -7.04 8.13 -12.14
N ASP A 84 -7.13 9.10 -11.23
CA ASP A 84 -6.08 10.10 -11.00
C ASP A 84 -4.99 9.57 -10.05
N PHE A 85 -5.36 8.65 -9.17
CA PHE A 85 -4.43 8.00 -8.25
C PHE A 85 -4.88 6.60 -7.85
N LEU A 86 -3.91 5.79 -7.38
CA LEU A 86 -4.16 4.50 -6.76
C LEU A 86 -3.17 4.28 -5.62
N VAL A 87 -3.68 3.77 -4.50
CA VAL A 87 -2.87 3.17 -3.43
C VAL A 87 -2.98 1.65 -3.55
N ILE A 88 -1.84 0.97 -3.66
CA ILE A 88 -1.79 -0.46 -3.42
C ILE A 88 -1.63 -0.64 -1.92
N SER A 89 -2.59 -1.33 -1.32
CA SER A 89 -2.70 -1.54 0.13
C SER A 89 -2.70 -3.02 0.49
N ASP A 90 -1.81 -3.80 -0.14
CA ASP A 90 -1.65 -5.20 0.22
C ASP A 90 -1.44 -5.34 1.73
N HIS A 91 -1.99 -6.40 2.33
CA HIS A 91 -1.77 -6.70 3.74
C HIS A 91 -0.27 -6.74 4.05
N ALA A 92 0.15 -6.06 5.13
CA ALA A 92 1.54 -6.12 5.59
C ALA A 92 1.90 -7.56 5.99
N GLU A 93 0.95 -8.23 6.62
CA GLU A 93 1.06 -9.58 7.11
C GLU A 93 1.17 -10.58 5.94
N PHE A 94 2.18 -11.44 6.01
CA PHE A 94 2.42 -12.48 4.99
C PHE A 94 2.59 -11.92 3.57
N LEU A 95 3.03 -10.68 3.41
CA LEU A 95 3.16 -10.00 2.13
C LEU A 95 3.99 -10.84 1.12
N GLY A 96 3.31 -11.39 0.11
CA GLY A 96 3.91 -12.30 -0.87
C GLY A 96 4.18 -13.72 -0.37
N SER A 97 4.17 -13.98 0.95
CA SER A 97 4.55 -15.29 1.52
C SER A 97 3.60 -16.42 1.15
N VAL A 98 2.29 -16.16 1.08
CA VAL A 98 1.30 -17.17 0.67
C VAL A 98 1.46 -17.53 -0.81
N ARG A 99 1.76 -16.56 -1.65
CA ARG A 99 2.09 -16.79 -3.07
C ARG A 99 3.35 -17.63 -3.21
N GLU A 100 4.41 -17.29 -2.48
CA GLU A 100 5.68 -18.04 -2.48
C GLU A 100 5.46 -19.50 -2.08
N LEU A 101 4.72 -19.73 -1.00
CA LEU A 101 4.34 -21.07 -0.56
C LEU A 101 3.59 -21.84 -1.65
N TYR A 102 2.66 -21.19 -2.34
CA TYR A 102 1.86 -21.82 -3.38
C TYR A 102 2.69 -22.16 -4.62
N GLU A 103 3.51 -21.23 -5.09
CA GLU A 103 4.28 -21.41 -6.34
C GLU A 103 5.51 -22.31 -6.14
N PHE A 104 6.28 -22.09 -5.08
CA PHE A 104 7.59 -22.72 -4.87
C PHE A 104 7.65 -23.65 -3.66
N GLY A 105 6.79 -23.46 -2.69
CA GLY A 105 6.81 -24.18 -1.42
C GLY A 105 7.75 -23.55 -0.39
N LEU A 106 7.74 -24.11 0.84
CA LEU A 106 8.59 -23.63 1.92
C LEU A 106 9.96 -24.28 1.88
N PRO A 107 11.04 -23.55 2.20
CA PRO A 107 12.33 -24.16 2.42
C PRO A 107 12.28 -25.12 3.61
N THR A 108 12.86 -26.30 3.47
CA THR A 108 12.87 -27.36 4.50
C THR A 108 14.28 -27.75 4.94
N ASP A 109 15.26 -26.90 4.64
CA ASP A 109 16.66 -27.14 5.01
C ASP A 109 16.81 -27.19 6.54
N GLY A 110 17.58 -28.14 7.02
CA GLY A 110 17.79 -28.36 8.45
C GLY A 110 16.63 -29.00 9.23
N MET A 111 15.48 -29.23 8.60
CA MET A 111 14.33 -29.87 9.25
C MET A 111 14.49 -31.39 9.35
N SER A 112 13.98 -31.99 10.44
CA SER A 112 13.82 -33.45 10.56
C SER A 112 12.82 -33.98 9.52
N ILE A 113 12.86 -35.30 9.27
CA ILE A 113 11.94 -35.92 8.31
C ILE A 113 10.47 -35.74 8.67
N TRP A 114 10.16 -35.73 9.96
CA TRP A 114 8.80 -35.52 10.45
C TRP A 114 8.33 -34.08 10.24
N GLN A 115 9.18 -33.10 10.49
CA GLN A 115 8.88 -31.70 10.19
C GLN A 115 8.68 -31.48 8.69
N LYS A 116 9.52 -32.07 7.83
CA LYS A 116 9.35 -32.02 6.38
C LYS A 116 8.01 -32.60 5.94
N LEU A 117 7.58 -33.70 6.52
CA LEU A 117 6.27 -34.30 6.23
C LEU A 117 5.11 -33.41 6.68
N GLN A 118 5.21 -32.77 7.83
CA GLN A 118 4.21 -31.81 8.32
C GLN A 118 4.12 -30.60 7.40
N VAL A 119 5.25 -30.00 7.05
CA VAL A 119 5.32 -28.87 6.11
C VAL A 119 4.73 -29.26 4.76
N TRP A 120 5.13 -30.39 4.20
CA TRP A 120 4.60 -30.88 2.93
C TRP A 120 3.08 -31.09 2.97
N TYR A 121 2.55 -31.66 4.03
CA TYR A 121 1.11 -31.88 4.18
C TYR A 121 0.34 -30.56 4.33
N GLY A 122 0.87 -29.63 5.14
CA GLY A 122 0.27 -28.28 5.27
C GLY A 122 0.26 -27.53 3.94
N GLN A 123 1.37 -27.53 3.21
CA GLN A 123 1.45 -26.95 1.86
C GLN A 123 0.45 -27.59 0.90
N TYR A 124 0.30 -28.91 0.94
CA TYR A 124 -0.67 -29.64 0.11
C TYR A 124 -2.09 -29.15 0.39
N LEU A 125 -2.50 -29.04 1.66
CA LEU A 125 -3.84 -28.59 2.03
C LEU A 125 -4.12 -27.15 1.55
N ILE A 126 -3.16 -26.25 1.76
CA ILE A 126 -3.29 -24.83 1.33
C ILE A 126 -3.38 -24.75 -0.19
N ARG A 127 -2.50 -25.45 -0.91
CA ARG A 127 -2.51 -25.48 -2.38
C ARG A 127 -3.80 -26.06 -2.94
N ASP A 128 -4.29 -27.14 -2.34
CA ASP A 128 -5.55 -27.79 -2.74
C ASP A 128 -6.73 -26.84 -2.54
N ALA A 129 -6.84 -26.20 -1.37
CA ALA A 129 -7.89 -25.22 -1.09
C ALA A 129 -7.85 -24.02 -2.05
N ILE A 130 -6.69 -23.43 -2.29
CA ILE A 130 -6.54 -22.30 -3.21
C ILE A 130 -6.89 -22.72 -4.63
N SER A 131 -6.41 -23.89 -5.10
CA SER A 131 -6.68 -24.36 -6.46
C SER A 131 -8.17 -24.63 -6.73
N LYS A 132 -8.94 -24.98 -5.70
CA LYS A 132 -10.38 -25.19 -5.76
C LYS A 132 -11.21 -23.90 -5.58
N GLY A 133 -10.57 -22.77 -5.31
CA GLY A 133 -11.27 -21.52 -4.95
C GLY A 133 -11.80 -21.49 -3.52
N GLU A 134 -11.35 -22.38 -2.67
CA GLU A 134 -11.72 -22.50 -1.25
C GLU A 134 -10.70 -21.83 -0.31
N GLY A 135 -9.71 -21.15 -0.84
CA GLY A 135 -8.60 -20.57 -0.06
C GLY A 135 -9.09 -19.60 1.03
N ARG A 136 -10.09 -18.77 0.72
CA ARG A 136 -10.69 -17.87 1.71
C ARG A 136 -11.35 -18.66 2.85
N ASN A 137 -12.15 -19.67 2.52
CA ASN A 137 -12.83 -20.50 3.53
C ASN A 137 -11.82 -21.24 4.40
N PHE A 138 -10.75 -21.75 3.78
CA PHE A 138 -9.64 -22.35 4.50
C PHE A 138 -9.02 -21.36 5.47
N PHE A 139 -8.70 -20.14 5.05
CA PHE A 139 -8.14 -19.12 5.92
C PHE A 139 -9.10 -18.77 7.08
N VAL A 140 -10.38 -18.51 6.78
CA VAL A 140 -11.38 -18.18 7.80
C VAL A 140 -11.53 -19.31 8.82
N SER A 141 -11.43 -20.58 8.40
CA SER A 141 -11.50 -21.74 9.31
C SER A 141 -10.33 -21.85 10.28
N GLN A 142 -9.25 -21.11 10.04
CA GLN A 142 -8.08 -21.06 10.92
C GLN A 142 -8.12 -19.89 11.90
N LEU A 143 -9.05 -18.94 11.70
CA LEU A 143 -9.24 -17.87 12.66
C LEU A 143 -9.83 -18.42 13.96
N PRO A 144 -9.44 -17.89 15.12
CA PRO A 144 -10.05 -18.29 16.39
C PRO A 144 -11.53 -17.92 16.42
N ASP A 145 -12.30 -18.67 17.19
CA ASP A 145 -13.70 -18.32 17.47
C ASP A 145 -13.78 -16.90 18.08
N PRO A 146 -14.93 -16.19 17.86
CA PRO A 146 -15.14 -14.91 18.49
C PRO A 146 -14.97 -14.97 20.01
N TYR A 147 -14.21 -14.05 20.57
CA TYR A 147 -13.99 -13.91 22.02
C TYR A 147 -14.92 -12.83 22.59
N ASP A 148 -15.20 -12.92 23.88
CA ASP A 148 -16.07 -11.96 24.58
C ASP A 148 -15.43 -10.57 24.66
N THR A 149 -14.11 -10.51 24.69
CA THR A 149 -13.37 -9.23 24.77
C THR A 149 -12.25 -9.17 23.72
N PRO A 150 -11.91 -7.97 23.23
CA PRO A 150 -10.76 -7.77 22.34
C PRO A 150 -9.43 -8.26 22.96
N GLN A 151 -9.29 -8.12 24.28
CA GLN A 151 -8.08 -8.55 24.98
C GLN A 151 -7.90 -10.06 24.93
N GLU A 152 -8.96 -10.84 25.20
CA GLU A 152 -8.95 -12.30 25.08
C GLU A 152 -8.64 -12.74 23.65
N ALA A 153 -9.17 -12.04 22.66
CA ALA A 153 -8.88 -12.30 21.25
C ALA A 153 -7.38 -12.11 20.94
N ILE A 154 -6.78 -11.03 21.44
CA ILE A 154 -5.34 -10.76 21.27
C ILE A 154 -4.51 -11.86 21.93
N GLU A 155 -4.77 -12.20 23.18
CA GLU A 155 -4.04 -13.21 23.95
C GLU A 155 -4.13 -14.60 23.30
N ALA A 156 -5.31 -14.98 22.84
CA ALA A 156 -5.52 -16.26 22.17
C ALA A 156 -4.82 -16.32 20.80
N PHE A 157 -4.79 -15.23 20.08
CA PHE A 157 -4.09 -15.15 18.81
C PHE A 157 -2.56 -15.19 19.00
N ASP A 158 -2.03 -14.60 20.08
CA ASP A 158 -0.62 -14.67 20.43
C ASP A 158 -0.20 -16.11 20.77
N ALA A 159 -1.12 -16.89 21.34
CA ALA A 159 -0.90 -18.29 21.65
C ALA A 159 -1.05 -19.21 20.41
N ALA A 160 -1.71 -18.76 19.35
CA ALA A 160 -1.96 -19.54 18.16
C ALA A 160 -0.74 -19.58 17.24
N THR A 161 -0.43 -20.77 16.72
CA THR A 161 0.58 -20.90 15.66
C THR A 161 -0.08 -20.54 14.34
N SER A 162 0.46 -19.54 13.63
CA SER A 162 -0.03 -19.19 12.31
C SER A 162 0.07 -20.38 11.34
N VAL A 163 -1.01 -20.61 10.58
CA VAL A 163 -1.03 -21.65 9.53
C VAL A 163 -0.25 -21.19 8.31
N PHE A 164 -0.22 -19.87 8.07
CA PHE A 164 0.56 -19.29 7.00
C PHE A 164 1.97 -18.92 7.51
N PRO A 165 3.00 -19.30 6.79
CA PRO A 165 4.36 -18.95 7.18
C PRO A 165 4.64 -17.49 6.86
N GLN A 166 5.35 -16.86 7.76
CA GLN A 166 6.08 -15.63 7.44
C GLN A 166 7.41 -16.01 6.81
N ILE A 167 7.73 -15.36 5.69
CA ILE A 167 9.00 -15.54 4.99
C ILE A 167 9.63 -14.15 4.82
N PRO A 168 10.37 -13.65 5.82
CA PRO A 168 10.84 -12.25 5.85
C PRO A 168 11.58 -11.80 4.59
N SER A 169 12.35 -12.69 3.96
CA SER A 169 13.06 -12.37 2.72
C SER A 169 12.11 -12.17 1.52
N VAL A 170 10.97 -12.88 1.51
CA VAL A 170 9.94 -12.73 0.48
C VAL A 170 9.14 -11.46 0.72
N GLU A 171 8.76 -11.20 1.95
CA GLU A 171 8.02 -10.01 2.36
C GLU A 171 8.82 -8.74 2.07
N PHE A 172 10.12 -8.75 2.40
CA PHE A 172 11.04 -7.69 2.04
C PHE A 172 11.07 -7.45 0.53
N LYS A 173 11.23 -8.52 -0.26
CA LYS A 173 11.24 -8.41 -1.71
C LYS A 173 9.91 -7.90 -2.26
N ALA A 174 8.79 -8.40 -1.76
CA ALA A 174 7.46 -8.00 -2.20
C ALA A 174 7.20 -6.51 -1.97
N TRP A 175 7.62 -5.97 -0.82
CA TRP A 175 7.55 -4.53 -0.55
C TRP A 175 8.39 -3.70 -1.53
N HIS A 176 9.62 -4.14 -1.81
CA HIS A 176 10.49 -3.49 -2.78
C HIS A 176 9.91 -3.56 -4.20
N ASP A 177 9.36 -4.70 -4.61
CA ASP A 177 8.70 -4.86 -5.91
C ASP A 177 7.49 -3.91 -6.04
N THR A 178 6.74 -3.70 -4.95
CA THR A 178 5.62 -2.73 -4.91
C THR A 178 6.15 -1.29 -5.05
N ALA A 179 7.22 -0.95 -4.35
CA ALA A 179 7.86 0.36 -4.45
C ALA A 179 8.37 0.65 -5.87
N ASP A 180 9.03 -0.32 -6.50
CA ASP A 180 9.51 -0.21 -7.87
C ASP A 180 8.36 -0.10 -8.89
N ALA A 181 7.28 -0.85 -8.69
CA ALA A 181 6.08 -0.75 -9.53
C ALA A 181 5.41 0.64 -9.41
N ALA A 182 5.35 1.20 -8.20
CA ALA A 182 4.85 2.56 -8.00
C ALA A 182 5.70 3.59 -8.73
N ALA A 183 7.03 3.53 -8.60
CA ALA A 183 7.96 4.42 -9.31
C ALA A 183 7.79 4.34 -10.83
N ALA A 184 7.65 3.13 -11.37
CA ALA A 184 7.48 2.90 -12.81
C ALA A 184 6.15 3.41 -13.37
N ASN A 185 5.12 3.55 -12.52
CA ASN A 185 3.78 3.94 -12.93
C ASN A 185 3.37 5.36 -12.51
N ASN A 186 4.14 6.01 -11.64
CA ASN A 186 3.89 7.39 -11.22
C ASN A 186 4.18 8.37 -12.37
N ILE A 187 3.18 9.14 -12.80
CA ILE A 187 3.29 10.12 -13.89
C ILE A 187 2.86 11.47 -13.34
N PRO A 188 3.80 12.33 -12.95
CA PRO A 188 3.50 13.63 -12.38
C PRO A 188 2.51 14.46 -13.22
N GLY A 189 1.47 14.96 -12.56
CA GLY A 189 0.42 15.74 -13.20
C GLY A 189 -0.62 14.94 -13.99
N THR A 190 -0.50 13.60 -14.01
CA THR A 190 -1.45 12.72 -14.74
C THR A 190 -1.97 11.59 -13.87
N PHE A 191 -1.10 10.89 -13.17
CA PHE A 191 -1.46 9.77 -12.31
C PHE A 191 -0.48 9.66 -11.14
N SER A 192 -1.01 9.53 -9.93
CA SER A 192 -0.21 9.33 -8.72
C SER A 192 -0.28 7.87 -8.27
N ALA A 193 0.84 7.17 -8.36
CA ALA A 193 1.03 5.86 -7.74
C ALA A 193 1.49 6.09 -6.30
N ILE A 194 0.55 6.01 -5.36
CA ILE A 194 0.81 6.25 -3.94
C ILE A 194 1.21 4.95 -3.27
N LEU A 195 2.25 4.97 -2.45
CA LEU A 195 2.70 3.83 -1.68
C LEU A 195 1.90 3.68 -0.39
N GLY A 196 1.51 2.46 -0.09
CA GLY A 196 0.76 2.14 1.11
C GLY A 196 0.73 0.65 1.40
N TRP A 197 0.12 0.29 2.50
CA TRP A 197 -0.15 -1.09 2.92
C TRP A 197 -1.35 -1.14 3.85
N GLU A 198 -1.82 -2.32 4.19
CA GLU A 198 -2.87 -2.51 5.18
C GLU A 198 -2.33 -3.21 6.43
N TYR A 199 -2.53 -2.58 7.58
CA TYR A 199 -2.42 -3.19 8.90
C TYR A 199 -3.75 -3.83 9.26
N SER A 200 -3.78 -5.13 9.57
CA SER A 200 -5.01 -5.94 9.46
C SER A 200 -5.45 -6.59 10.75
N LEU A 201 -5.58 -5.84 11.80
CA LEU A 201 -6.02 -6.35 13.10
C LEU A 201 -7.48 -6.81 13.06
N ILE A 202 -7.77 -8.03 13.58
CA ILE A 202 -9.11 -8.65 13.63
C ILE A 202 -9.43 -9.12 15.05
N PRO A 203 -9.56 -8.24 16.04
CA PRO A 203 -9.86 -8.65 17.42
C PRO A 203 -11.32 -9.13 17.51
N GLY A 204 -11.50 -10.37 18.03
CA GLY A 204 -12.84 -10.93 18.19
C GLY A 204 -13.67 -11.04 16.89
N GLY A 205 -13.01 -11.12 15.74
CA GLY A 205 -13.68 -11.19 14.44
C GLY A 205 -14.11 -9.83 13.86
N ALA A 206 -13.83 -8.72 14.54
CA ALA A 206 -14.10 -7.37 14.05
C ALA A 206 -12.92 -6.85 13.23
N ASN A 207 -13.17 -6.43 11.99
CA ASN A 207 -12.13 -5.82 11.17
C ASN A 207 -11.76 -4.42 11.71
N LEU A 208 -10.56 -4.29 12.26
CA LEU A 208 -9.97 -3.01 12.64
C LEU A 208 -8.80 -2.70 11.72
N HIS A 209 -9.00 -2.92 10.44
CA HIS A 209 -7.98 -2.68 9.44
C HIS A 209 -7.69 -1.19 9.25
N ARG A 210 -6.46 -0.88 8.89
CA ARG A 210 -6.00 0.48 8.58
C ARG A 210 -5.19 0.46 7.31
N VAL A 211 -5.65 1.18 6.30
CA VAL A 211 -4.81 1.50 5.15
C VAL A 211 -3.86 2.62 5.54
N VAL A 212 -2.58 2.35 5.49
CA VAL A 212 -1.51 3.32 5.70
C VAL A 212 -0.97 3.76 4.36
N MET A 213 -0.82 5.07 4.19
CA MET A 213 -0.29 5.70 2.99
C MET A 213 0.86 6.63 3.35
N THR A 214 1.81 6.83 2.43
CA THR A 214 2.93 7.74 2.64
C THR A 214 3.20 8.59 1.39
N ASP A 215 3.78 9.77 1.60
CA ASP A 215 4.28 10.65 0.54
C ASP A 215 5.76 10.38 0.19
N LEU A 216 6.37 9.39 0.81
CA LEU A 216 7.73 8.96 0.51
C LEU A 216 7.84 8.41 -0.91
N ASP A 217 8.99 8.62 -1.52
CA ASP A 217 9.31 8.00 -2.80
C ASP A 217 9.69 6.52 -2.66
N SER A 218 9.83 5.84 -3.80
CA SER A 218 10.11 4.41 -3.86
C SER A 218 11.45 4.00 -3.25
N GLU A 219 12.43 4.88 -3.21
CA GLU A 219 13.73 4.56 -2.60
C GLU A 219 13.69 4.74 -1.08
N ALA A 220 13.02 5.79 -0.60
CA ALA A 220 12.90 6.06 0.82
C ALA A 220 12.11 4.97 1.56
N VAL A 221 11.04 4.44 0.95
CA VAL A 221 10.24 3.37 1.57
C VAL A 221 10.96 2.03 1.67
N LYS A 222 12.01 1.81 0.90
CA LYS A 222 12.85 0.60 1.01
C LYS A 222 13.69 0.56 2.29
N ALA A 223 13.72 1.65 3.06
CA ALA A 223 14.42 1.71 4.34
C ALA A 223 13.67 1.01 5.49
N PHE A 224 12.40 0.63 5.29
CA PHE A 224 11.59 -0.04 6.31
C PHE A 224 10.71 -1.12 5.69
N GLN A 225 10.10 -1.94 6.54
CA GLN A 225 9.05 -2.89 6.18
C GLN A 225 7.69 -2.34 6.64
N PRO A 226 6.60 -2.62 5.91
CA PRO A 226 5.25 -2.35 6.39
C PRO A 226 5.02 -2.97 7.77
N PHE A 227 4.48 -2.20 8.69
CA PHE A 227 4.15 -2.67 10.03
C PHE A 227 2.80 -3.38 10.01
N GLY A 228 2.79 -4.65 10.41
CA GLY A 228 1.62 -5.50 10.46
C GLY A 228 1.20 -5.90 11.89
N PHE A 229 0.09 -6.63 12.02
CA PHE A 229 -0.33 -7.17 13.33
C PHE A 229 0.63 -8.24 13.86
N ASP A 230 1.48 -8.77 13.04
CA ASP A 230 2.57 -9.69 13.38
C ASP A 230 3.74 -8.99 14.07
N ASP A 231 3.91 -7.68 13.88
CA ASP A 231 4.82 -6.86 14.68
C ASP A 231 4.19 -6.47 16.02
N SER A 232 2.92 -6.03 16.00
CA SER A 232 2.12 -5.80 17.21
C SER A 232 0.63 -5.78 16.91
N ARG A 233 -0.16 -6.27 17.86
CA ARG A 233 -1.63 -6.31 17.81
C ARG A 233 -2.29 -5.11 18.46
N TYR A 234 -1.50 -4.17 18.90
CA TYR A 234 -1.98 -2.94 19.51
C TYR A 234 -1.86 -1.81 18.50
N PRO A 235 -2.97 -1.18 18.10
CA PRO A 235 -2.93 -0.04 17.17
C PRO A 235 -2.04 1.11 17.64
N GLU A 236 -1.88 1.24 18.97
CA GLU A 236 -1.01 2.24 19.57
C GLU A 236 0.45 2.06 19.19
N ASP A 237 0.90 0.82 18.98
CA ASP A 237 2.26 0.51 18.55
C ASP A 237 2.45 0.86 17.08
N LEU A 238 1.42 0.68 16.22
CA LEU A 238 1.44 1.19 14.86
C LEU A 238 1.63 2.73 14.86
N TRP A 239 0.89 3.46 15.71
CA TRP A 239 1.03 4.93 15.76
C TRP A 239 2.44 5.34 16.18
N GLN A 240 3.01 4.70 17.18
CA GLN A 240 4.38 4.96 17.63
C GLN A 240 5.41 4.61 16.54
N TRP A 241 5.18 3.52 15.81
CA TRP A 241 6.05 3.11 14.72
C TRP A 241 5.99 4.13 13.57
N LEU A 242 4.80 4.61 13.19
CA LEU A 242 4.62 5.64 12.16
C LEU A 242 5.31 6.94 12.53
N GLU A 243 5.20 7.39 13.79
CA GLU A 243 5.86 8.59 14.30
C GLU A 243 7.39 8.47 14.19
N LYS A 244 7.95 7.37 14.69
CA LYS A 244 9.40 7.10 14.62
C LYS A 244 9.90 7.00 13.18
N THR A 245 9.13 6.36 12.31
CA THR A 245 9.51 6.18 10.90
C THR A 245 9.43 7.52 10.16
N SER A 246 8.43 8.35 10.46
CA SER A 246 8.34 9.73 9.97
C SER A 246 9.55 10.56 10.38
N GLU A 247 9.96 10.50 11.65
CA GLU A 247 11.16 11.19 12.13
C GLU A 247 12.44 10.70 11.43
N ALA A 248 12.55 9.40 11.20
CA ALA A 248 13.74 8.79 10.60
C ALA A 248 13.86 9.06 9.09
N THR A 249 12.73 9.12 8.38
CA THR A 249 12.68 9.23 6.91
C THR A 249 12.36 10.64 6.42
N GLY A 250 11.77 11.48 7.27
CA GLY A 250 11.24 12.80 6.90
C GLY A 250 9.91 12.74 6.12
N GLY A 251 9.32 11.56 5.93
CA GLY A 251 8.05 11.38 5.25
C GLY A 251 6.84 11.53 6.16
N ASN A 252 5.68 11.75 5.56
CA ASN A 252 4.41 11.79 6.26
C ASN A 252 3.63 10.50 6.01
N PHE A 253 2.83 10.12 7.00
CA PHE A 253 1.95 8.96 6.93
C PHE A 253 0.51 9.37 7.25
N ILE A 254 -0.42 8.76 6.55
CA ILE A 254 -1.85 8.84 6.84
C ILE A 254 -2.35 7.41 7.01
N ALA A 255 -3.07 7.17 8.12
CA ALA A 255 -3.76 5.90 8.34
C ALA A 255 -5.27 6.16 8.34
N THR A 256 -5.99 5.41 7.51
CA THR A 256 -7.46 5.51 7.40
C THR A 256 -8.12 4.19 7.74
N VAL A 257 -9.35 4.25 8.22
CA VAL A 257 -10.14 3.05 8.47
C VAL A 257 -10.44 2.36 7.14
N SER A 258 -10.26 1.06 7.11
CA SER A 258 -10.69 0.18 6.04
C SER A 258 -11.92 -0.61 6.51
N TYR A 259 -12.93 -0.76 5.67
CA TYR A 259 -14.17 -1.49 5.94
C TYR A 259 -14.29 -2.71 5.03
#